data_7129a550301c7393676659557be4e74f
#
_entry.id   7129a550301c7393676659557be4e74f
#
_cell.length_a   1.000
_cell.length_b   1.000
_cell.length_c   1.000
_cell.angle_alpha   90.00
_cell.angle_beta   90.00
_cell.angle_gamma   90.00
#
_symmetry.space_group_name_H-M   'P 1'
#
loop_
_entity.id
_entity.type
_entity.pdbx_description
1 polymer ?
#
loop_
_entity_poly.entity_id
_entity_poly.type
_entity_poly.pdbx_seq_one_letter_code
_entity_poly.pdbx_strand_id
1 'polypeptide(L)'
;MKIGILYICTGKYIVFWEDFYKSCQKYFLSNSDNVKKYYVFTDSDKIYGEVGNPNIHRFYQEALPWPDIALKRYEIFFQIKDILVEDTDYVFFFNGNSLFLDYIVWSEIAPDKQQGFLLSLSWNCYDGNQKFPYDRNIRSTAYIPYGKGDIYYQSGLTGGRTKEYIDLLQECREQTDIDYYNKVIAVYHDESHLNKFLLDRKIKVLSTNYGRPEKWKKPECAKMIFRDKYKIFGDEIYKMKGRRRKKLSASVFYRIAYLIKIKFHFK
;
A
#
# COMPACT_ATOMS: atom_id res chain seq x y z
N MET A 1 -16.59 -16.56 6.17
CA MET A 1 -16.02 -15.34 6.78
C MET A 1 -16.49 -14.11 6.04
N LYS A 2 -16.70 -13.01 6.76
CA LYS A 2 -16.96 -11.69 6.17
C LYS A 2 -15.64 -10.93 6.06
N ILE A 3 -15.24 -10.58 4.85
CA ILE A 3 -13.93 -9.98 4.53
C ILE A 3 -14.13 -8.56 4.01
N GLY A 4 -13.67 -7.57 4.74
CA GLY A 4 -13.65 -6.18 4.32
C GLY A 4 -12.44 -5.88 3.44
N ILE A 5 -12.67 -5.28 2.28
CA ILE A 5 -11.62 -4.81 1.36
C ILE A 5 -11.66 -3.28 1.33
N LEU A 6 -10.66 -2.64 1.90
CA LEU A 6 -10.49 -1.19 1.87
C LEU A 6 -9.72 -0.77 0.62
N TYR A 7 -10.25 0.19 -0.12
CA TYR A 7 -9.65 0.63 -1.37
C TYR A 7 -9.88 2.11 -1.62
N ILE A 8 -8.81 2.83 -2.01
CA ILE A 8 -8.89 4.25 -2.38
C ILE A 8 -8.50 4.40 -3.84
N CYS A 9 -9.39 4.99 -4.64
CA CYS A 9 -9.18 5.25 -6.07
C CYS A 9 -9.75 6.62 -6.50
N THR A 10 -9.22 7.69 -5.93
CA THR A 10 -9.62 9.06 -6.28
C THR A 10 -8.92 9.57 -7.54
N GLY A 11 -9.55 10.51 -8.24
CA GLY A 11 -9.04 11.11 -9.46
C GLY A 11 -8.71 10.06 -10.52
N LYS A 12 -7.53 10.15 -11.09
CA LYS A 12 -7.11 9.20 -12.15
C LYS A 12 -6.88 7.77 -11.69
N TYR A 13 -6.78 7.51 -10.38
CA TYR A 13 -6.58 6.16 -9.87
C TYR A 13 -7.81 5.27 -10.05
N ILE A 14 -8.97 5.82 -10.39
CA ILE A 14 -10.18 5.05 -10.74
C ILE A 14 -9.91 4.03 -11.86
N VAL A 15 -8.97 4.29 -12.76
CA VAL A 15 -8.59 3.39 -13.86
C VAL A 15 -8.11 2.01 -13.39
N PHE A 16 -7.66 1.90 -12.14
CA PHE A 16 -7.20 0.63 -11.59
C PHE A 16 -8.32 -0.21 -10.98
N TRP A 17 -9.48 0.40 -10.65
CA TRP A 17 -10.53 -0.25 -9.88
C TRP A 17 -11.08 -1.50 -10.54
N GLU A 18 -11.43 -1.43 -11.83
CA GLU A 18 -12.06 -2.55 -12.54
C GLU A 18 -11.16 -3.79 -12.56
N ASP A 19 -9.89 -3.63 -12.93
CA ASP A 19 -8.91 -4.73 -12.96
C ASP A 19 -8.63 -5.28 -11.56
N PHE A 20 -8.52 -4.38 -10.55
CA PHE A 20 -8.37 -4.78 -9.17
C PHE A 20 -9.56 -5.62 -8.72
N TYR A 21 -10.78 -5.12 -8.90
CA TYR A 21 -12.01 -5.81 -8.49
C TYR A 21 -12.13 -7.19 -9.14
N LYS A 22 -11.99 -7.27 -10.48
CA LYS A 22 -12.06 -8.54 -11.22
C LYS A 22 -11.01 -9.56 -10.74
N SER A 23 -9.77 -9.12 -10.58
CA SER A 23 -8.71 -10.01 -10.11
C SER A 23 -8.86 -10.39 -8.64
N CYS A 24 -9.30 -9.49 -7.78
CA CYS A 24 -9.60 -9.76 -6.38
C CYS A 24 -10.75 -10.77 -6.23
N GLN A 25 -11.82 -10.62 -7.02
CA GLN A 25 -12.92 -11.58 -7.02
C GLN A 25 -12.44 -12.98 -7.43
N LYS A 26 -11.60 -13.06 -8.43
CA LYS A 26 -11.12 -14.34 -8.98
C LYS A 26 -10.10 -15.03 -8.08
N TYR A 27 -9.17 -14.29 -7.51
CA TYR A 27 -7.95 -14.87 -6.93
C TYR A 27 -7.83 -14.71 -5.41
N PHE A 28 -8.42 -13.67 -4.81
CA PHE A 28 -8.27 -13.41 -3.39
C PHE A 28 -9.38 -14.04 -2.58
N LEU A 29 -9.05 -15.04 -1.77
CA LEU A 29 -10.01 -15.72 -0.87
C LEU A 29 -11.32 -16.09 -1.58
N SER A 30 -11.21 -16.66 -2.77
CA SER A 30 -12.32 -16.92 -3.69
C SER A 30 -13.20 -18.12 -3.32
N ASN A 31 -13.00 -18.74 -2.16
CA ASN A 31 -13.86 -19.79 -1.64
C ASN A 31 -15.28 -19.22 -1.44
N SER A 32 -16.32 -19.98 -1.84
CA SER A 32 -17.74 -19.63 -1.71
C SER A 32 -18.19 -19.28 -0.29
N ASP A 33 -17.51 -19.80 0.74
CA ASP A 33 -17.80 -19.52 2.14
C ASP A 33 -17.36 -18.13 2.61
N ASN A 34 -16.63 -17.42 1.77
CA ASN A 34 -16.15 -16.07 2.04
C ASN A 34 -17.02 -15.02 1.35
N VAL A 35 -17.54 -14.08 2.12
CA VAL A 35 -18.25 -12.90 1.61
C VAL A 35 -17.28 -11.73 1.61
N LYS A 36 -16.90 -11.24 0.43
CA LYS A 36 -16.06 -10.05 0.29
C LYS A 36 -16.92 -8.80 0.17
N LYS A 37 -16.75 -7.86 1.10
CA LYS A 37 -17.35 -6.53 1.10
C LYS A 37 -16.30 -5.50 0.73
N TYR A 38 -16.58 -4.68 -0.28
CA TYR A 38 -15.66 -3.68 -0.81
C TYR A 38 -16.07 -2.30 -0.32
N TYR A 39 -15.21 -1.64 0.41
CA TYR A 39 -15.37 -0.27 0.90
C TYR A 39 -14.48 0.63 0.06
N VAL A 40 -15.08 1.27 -0.95
CA VAL A 40 -14.36 1.98 -2.01
C VAL A 40 -14.50 3.49 -1.84
N PHE A 41 -13.38 4.15 -1.58
CA PHE A 41 -13.30 5.60 -1.40
C PHE A 41 -12.86 6.25 -2.72
N THR A 42 -13.74 7.06 -3.29
CA THR A 42 -13.53 7.67 -4.60
C THR A 42 -14.35 8.95 -4.77
N ASP A 43 -13.89 9.84 -5.65
CA ASP A 43 -14.62 11.02 -6.13
C ASP A 43 -15.47 10.72 -7.38
N SER A 44 -15.47 9.48 -7.87
CA SER A 44 -16.28 9.06 -9.01
C SER A 44 -17.75 8.84 -8.63
N ASP A 45 -18.68 9.33 -9.44
CA ASP A 45 -20.12 9.16 -9.22
C ASP A 45 -20.61 7.71 -9.36
N LYS A 46 -19.83 6.88 -10.04
CA LYS A 46 -20.12 5.44 -10.25
C LYS A 46 -18.84 4.65 -10.43
N ILE A 47 -18.86 3.37 -10.04
CA ILE A 47 -17.72 2.47 -10.20
C ILE A 47 -18.16 1.14 -10.83
N TYR A 48 -17.22 0.45 -11.48
CA TYR A 48 -17.49 -0.85 -12.09
C TYR A 48 -18.03 -1.85 -11.05
N GLY A 49 -19.10 -2.58 -11.40
CA GLY A 49 -19.69 -3.64 -10.59
C GLY A 49 -20.62 -3.19 -9.47
N GLU A 50 -20.74 -1.89 -9.18
CA GLU A 50 -21.57 -1.34 -8.09
C GLU A 50 -23.06 -1.73 -8.24
N VAL A 51 -23.60 -1.65 -9.45
CA VAL A 51 -25.01 -1.98 -9.69
C VAL A 51 -25.29 -3.48 -9.57
N GLY A 52 -24.34 -4.33 -9.88
CA GLY A 52 -24.51 -5.80 -9.91
C GLY A 52 -24.06 -6.52 -8.65
N ASN A 53 -23.42 -5.83 -7.69
CA ASN A 53 -22.91 -6.45 -6.48
C ASN A 53 -23.26 -5.61 -5.23
N PRO A 54 -24.22 -6.03 -4.40
CA PRO A 54 -24.63 -5.31 -3.18
C PRO A 54 -23.53 -5.23 -2.11
N ASN A 55 -22.45 -5.97 -2.27
CA ASN A 55 -21.29 -5.92 -1.36
C ASN A 55 -20.27 -4.85 -1.76
N ILE A 56 -20.53 -4.01 -2.76
CA ILE A 56 -19.71 -2.85 -3.09
C ILE A 56 -20.34 -1.61 -2.45
N HIS A 57 -19.65 -1.04 -1.47
CA HIS A 57 -20.05 0.17 -0.75
C HIS A 57 -19.14 1.31 -1.19
N ARG A 58 -19.67 2.28 -1.93
CA ARG A 58 -18.93 3.45 -2.40
C ARG A 58 -19.10 4.60 -1.41
N PHE A 59 -17.98 5.17 -0.99
CA PHE A 59 -17.90 6.35 -0.14
C PHE A 59 -17.27 7.49 -0.92
N TYR A 60 -17.87 8.68 -0.84
CA TYR A 60 -17.28 9.85 -1.45
C TYR A 60 -15.99 10.23 -0.73
N GLN A 61 -14.93 10.40 -1.50
CA GLN A 61 -13.64 10.91 -1.04
C GLN A 61 -13.05 11.81 -2.13
N GLU A 62 -12.85 13.06 -1.81
CA GLU A 62 -12.20 14.00 -2.74
C GLU A 62 -10.77 13.57 -3.09
N ALA A 63 -10.30 13.95 -4.28
CA ALA A 63 -8.95 13.70 -4.73
C ALA A 63 -7.95 14.61 -3.99
N LEU A 64 -7.44 14.16 -2.85
CA LEU A 64 -6.41 14.89 -2.13
C LEU A 64 -5.08 14.86 -2.89
N PRO A 65 -4.29 15.95 -2.83
CA PRO A 65 -2.96 15.98 -3.44
C PRO A 65 -2.01 15.01 -2.74
N TRP A 66 -0.92 14.66 -3.42
CA TRP A 66 0.18 13.94 -2.81
C TRP A 66 1.01 14.90 -1.91
N PRO A 67 1.39 14.52 -0.68
CA PRO A 67 1.25 13.19 -0.06
C PRO A 67 -0.03 12.98 0.77
N ASP A 68 -0.94 13.93 0.84
CA ASP A 68 -2.07 13.92 1.77
C ASP A 68 -2.97 12.71 1.62
N ILE A 69 -3.24 12.27 0.38
CA ILE A 69 -4.06 11.06 0.14
C ILE A 69 -3.45 9.79 0.76
N ALA A 70 -2.12 9.73 0.89
CA ALA A 70 -1.44 8.63 1.55
C ALA A 70 -1.45 8.80 3.08
N LEU A 71 -1.08 9.98 3.58
CA LEU A 71 -1.03 10.28 5.00
C LEU A 71 -2.39 10.16 5.68
N LYS A 72 -3.46 10.66 5.04
CA LYS A 72 -4.81 10.67 5.60
C LYS A 72 -5.58 9.36 5.42
N ARG A 73 -4.99 8.33 4.82
CA ARG A 73 -5.74 7.10 4.56
C ARG A 73 -6.23 6.42 5.85
N TYR A 74 -5.50 6.53 6.96
CA TYR A 74 -5.95 5.97 8.24
C TYR A 74 -7.18 6.69 8.74
N GLU A 75 -7.24 8.01 8.63
CA GLU A 75 -8.43 8.82 8.92
C GLU A 75 -9.59 8.45 7.99
N ILE A 76 -9.33 8.36 6.66
CA ILE A 76 -10.34 8.00 5.67
C ILE A 76 -10.99 6.65 6.00
N PHE A 77 -10.22 5.64 6.36
CA PHE A 77 -10.76 4.34 6.73
C PHE A 77 -11.39 4.32 8.12
N PHE A 78 -10.87 5.08 9.06
CA PHE A 78 -11.40 5.15 10.42
C PHE A 78 -12.82 5.74 10.47
N GLN A 79 -13.19 6.58 9.51
CA GLN A 79 -14.55 7.14 9.39
C GLN A 79 -15.66 6.08 9.33
N ILE A 80 -15.33 4.90 8.83
CA ILE A 80 -16.29 3.78 8.71
C ILE A 80 -16.04 2.66 9.72
N LYS A 81 -15.31 2.93 10.81
CA LYS A 81 -14.93 1.91 11.81
C LYS A 81 -16.11 1.10 12.34
N ASP A 82 -17.22 1.76 12.62
CA ASP A 82 -18.39 1.11 13.19
C ASP A 82 -19.04 0.15 12.17
N ILE A 83 -19.09 0.54 10.89
CA ILE A 83 -19.54 -0.32 9.79
C ILE A 83 -18.60 -1.54 9.67
N LEU A 84 -17.28 -1.33 9.75
CA LEU A 84 -16.32 -2.43 9.67
C LEU A 84 -16.49 -3.43 10.82
N VAL A 85 -16.70 -2.94 12.04
CA VAL A 85 -16.92 -3.79 13.24
C VAL A 85 -18.16 -4.66 13.09
N GLU A 86 -19.25 -4.12 12.56
CA GLU A 86 -20.52 -4.84 12.41
C GLU A 86 -20.49 -5.82 11.22
N ASP A 87 -19.77 -5.43 10.18
CA ASP A 87 -19.89 -6.06 8.86
C ASP A 87 -18.80 -7.07 8.53
N THR A 88 -17.66 -7.08 9.28
CA THR A 88 -16.49 -7.84 8.87
C THR A 88 -15.82 -8.62 10.03
N ASP A 89 -15.27 -9.79 9.71
CA ASP A 89 -14.43 -10.56 10.62
C ASP A 89 -12.96 -10.15 10.47
N TYR A 90 -12.56 -9.86 9.22
CA TYR A 90 -11.20 -9.46 8.83
C TYR A 90 -11.27 -8.31 7.82
N VAL A 91 -10.29 -7.43 7.89
CA VAL A 91 -10.15 -6.28 6.99
C VAL A 91 -8.79 -6.33 6.30
N PHE A 92 -8.78 -6.00 5.00
CA PHE A 92 -7.57 -5.90 4.19
C PHE A 92 -7.57 -4.60 3.40
N PHE A 93 -6.46 -3.89 3.44
CA PHE A 93 -6.20 -2.77 2.56
C PHE A 93 -5.26 -3.18 1.44
N PHE A 94 -5.57 -2.76 0.23
CA PHE A 94 -4.73 -2.90 -0.95
C PHE A 94 -4.47 -1.54 -1.60
N ASN A 95 -3.21 -1.30 -1.98
CA ASN A 95 -2.85 -0.08 -2.71
C ASN A 95 -3.61 -0.02 -4.05
N GLY A 96 -4.03 1.19 -4.46
CA GLY A 96 -4.88 1.39 -5.63
C GLY A 96 -4.36 0.83 -6.97
N ASN A 97 -3.07 0.53 -7.08
CA ASN A 97 -2.50 -0.13 -8.27
C ASN A 97 -2.21 -1.62 -8.10
N SER A 98 -2.81 -2.27 -7.12
CA SER A 98 -2.68 -3.72 -6.92
C SER A 98 -3.39 -4.51 -8.02
N LEU A 99 -2.80 -5.65 -8.42
CA LEU A 99 -3.39 -6.61 -9.34
C LEU A 99 -3.03 -8.02 -8.91
N PHE A 100 -4.04 -8.85 -8.66
CA PHE A 100 -3.85 -10.25 -8.34
C PHE A 100 -3.55 -11.05 -9.61
N LEU A 101 -2.61 -12.00 -9.50
CA LEU A 101 -2.15 -12.84 -10.60
C LEU A 101 -2.46 -14.31 -10.39
N ASP A 102 -2.55 -14.74 -9.11
CA ASP A 102 -2.77 -16.13 -8.73
C ASP A 102 -3.56 -16.22 -7.42
N TYR A 103 -4.08 -17.41 -7.14
CA TYR A 103 -4.90 -17.67 -5.96
C TYR A 103 -4.15 -17.44 -4.66
N ILE A 104 -4.81 -16.70 -3.76
CA ILE A 104 -4.40 -16.50 -2.37
C ILE A 104 -5.48 -17.14 -1.51
N VAL A 105 -5.11 -18.19 -0.78
CA VAL A 105 -6.01 -18.91 0.10
C VAL A 105 -5.80 -18.50 1.56
N TRP A 106 -6.82 -18.73 2.39
CA TRP A 106 -6.81 -18.30 3.80
C TRP A 106 -5.59 -18.82 4.58
N SER A 107 -5.25 -20.08 4.42
CA SER A 107 -4.12 -20.71 5.13
C SER A 107 -2.76 -20.04 4.86
N GLU A 108 -2.62 -19.36 3.72
CA GLU A 108 -1.37 -18.65 3.38
C GLU A 108 -1.22 -17.33 4.14
N ILE A 109 -2.34 -16.62 4.37
CA ILE A 109 -2.34 -15.25 4.89
C ILE A 109 -2.99 -15.10 6.26
N ALA A 110 -3.64 -16.15 6.78
CA ALA A 110 -4.34 -16.09 8.06
C ALA A 110 -3.40 -15.68 9.20
N PRO A 111 -3.59 -14.53 9.83
CA PRO A 111 -2.89 -14.21 11.07
C PRO A 111 -3.56 -14.95 12.23
N ASP A 112 -2.76 -15.45 13.15
CA ASP A 112 -3.23 -16.17 14.33
C ASP A 112 -2.92 -15.41 15.64
N LYS A 113 -3.31 -15.97 16.77
CA LYS A 113 -3.08 -15.40 18.10
C LYS A 113 -1.58 -15.20 18.38
N GLN A 114 -0.72 -16.09 17.91
CA GLN A 114 0.73 -15.99 18.14
C GLN A 114 1.34 -14.84 17.33
N GLN A 115 0.67 -14.46 16.24
CA GLN A 115 1.04 -13.39 15.33
C GLN A 115 0.21 -12.10 15.56
N GLY A 116 -0.51 -11.95 16.68
CA GLY A 116 -1.24 -10.75 17.05
C GLY A 116 -2.39 -10.37 16.13
N PHE A 117 -2.88 -11.28 15.28
CA PHE A 117 -4.00 -11.13 14.36
C PHE A 117 -3.86 -10.04 13.27
N LEU A 118 -2.68 -9.46 13.09
CA LEU A 118 -2.37 -8.53 12.01
C LEU A 118 -1.44 -9.15 10.98
N LEU A 119 -1.44 -8.60 9.78
CA LEU A 119 -0.48 -8.93 8.73
C LEU A 119 -0.03 -7.70 7.95
N SER A 120 1.19 -7.78 7.41
CA SER A 120 1.72 -6.79 6.48
C SER A 120 2.79 -7.39 5.56
N LEU A 121 3.04 -6.74 4.42
CA LEU A 121 4.15 -7.09 3.54
C LEU A 121 5.48 -6.71 4.19
N SER A 122 6.47 -7.60 4.10
CA SER A 122 7.85 -7.24 4.34
C SER A 122 8.50 -6.71 3.05
N TRP A 123 9.35 -5.72 3.22
CA TRP A 123 10.20 -5.21 2.14
C TRP A 123 11.61 -5.76 2.31
N ASN A 124 11.82 -7.01 1.93
CA ASN A 124 13.05 -7.77 2.18
C ASN A 124 14.21 -7.44 1.22
N CYS A 125 14.17 -6.28 0.56
CA CYS A 125 15.28 -5.81 -0.28
C CYS A 125 16.35 -5.03 0.50
N TYR A 126 16.20 -4.91 1.83
CA TYR A 126 17.16 -4.25 2.71
C TYR A 126 17.92 -5.27 3.56
N ASP A 127 19.24 -5.06 3.70
CA ASP A 127 20.11 -5.91 4.51
C ASP A 127 20.31 -5.28 5.90
N GLY A 128 19.63 -5.83 6.88
CA GLY A 128 19.73 -5.39 8.28
C GLY A 128 19.00 -4.07 8.58
N ASN A 129 18.74 -3.84 9.85
CA ASN A 129 17.92 -2.74 10.35
C ASN A 129 18.53 -1.33 10.17
N GLN A 130 19.83 -1.23 10.04
CA GLN A 130 20.50 0.06 9.86
C GLN A 130 20.24 0.68 8.48
N LYS A 131 19.92 -0.14 7.48
CA LYS A 131 19.61 0.26 6.10
C LYS A 131 18.12 0.47 5.87
N PHE A 132 17.27 0.10 6.81
CA PHE A 132 15.83 0.30 6.67
C PHE A 132 15.51 1.79 6.61
N PRO A 133 14.63 2.22 5.68
CA PRO A 133 14.30 3.62 5.50
C PRO A 133 13.26 4.11 6.54
N TYR A 134 13.46 3.74 7.80
CA TYR A 134 12.65 4.24 8.91
C TYR A 134 12.78 5.76 9.05
N ASP A 135 11.75 6.39 9.60
CA ASP A 135 11.85 7.80 9.94
C ASP A 135 12.86 8.01 11.08
N ARG A 136 13.87 8.84 10.81
CA ARG A 136 14.94 9.18 11.76
C ARG A 136 14.82 10.61 12.30
N ASN A 137 13.72 11.31 11.96
CA ASN A 137 13.43 12.63 12.50
C ASN A 137 12.82 12.49 13.90
N ILE A 138 13.56 12.90 14.92
CA ILE A 138 13.14 12.84 16.34
C ILE A 138 11.88 13.67 16.64
N ARG A 139 11.49 14.58 15.74
CA ARG A 139 10.27 15.38 15.88
C ARG A 139 9.03 14.66 15.34
N SER A 140 9.21 13.59 14.56
CA SER A 140 8.10 12.80 14.04
C SER A 140 7.67 11.76 15.07
N THR A 141 6.37 11.54 15.20
CA THR A 141 5.80 10.44 15.99
C THR A 141 6.17 9.08 15.39
N ALA A 142 6.49 9.03 14.08
CA ALA A 142 6.99 7.85 13.38
C ALA A 142 8.48 7.56 13.60
N TYR A 143 9.17 8.33 14.47
CA TYR A 143 10.59 8.15 14.74
C TYR A 143 10.92 6.75 15.24
N ILE A 144 11.89 6.10 14.62
CA ILE A 144 12.49 4.83 15.04
C ILE A 144 14.01 5.04 15.14
N PRO A 145 14.65 4.82 16.32
CA PRO A 145 16.11 5.01 16.48
C PRO A 145 16.90 3.94 15.70
N TYR A 146 18.17 4.24 15.39
CA TYR A 146 19.09 3.25 14.85
C TYR A 146 19.26 2.06 15.80
N GLY A 147 19.44 0.86 15.24
CA GLY A 147 19.55 -0.37 16.02
C GLY A 147 18.21 -0.95 16.49
N LYS A 148 17.09 -0.34 16.09
CA LYS A 148 15.74 -0.87 16.36
C LYS A 148 15.04 -1.31 15.07
N GLY A 149 14.24 -2.36 15.20
CA GLY A 149 13.44 -2.95 14.12
C GLY A 149 14.23 -3.92 13.25
N ASP A 150 13.66 -5.11 13.04
CA ASP A 150 14.27 -6.21 12.29
C ASP A 150 13.61 -6.42 10.92
N ILE A 151 12.45 -5.79 10.68
CA ILE A 151 11.66 -5.93 9.46
C ILE A 151 11.14 -4.57 9.05
N TYR A 152 11.33 -4.22 7.77
CA TYR A 152 10.67 -3.06 7.18
C TYR A 152 9.39 -3.49 6.48
N TYR A 153 8.28 -2.89 6.86
CA TYR A 153 6.96 -3.18 6.33
C TYR A 153 6.58 -2.19 5.23
N GLN A 154 6.13 -2.76 4.11
CA GLN A 154 5.63 -1.99 2.97
C GLN A 154 4.11 -1.84 3.08
N SER A 155 3.63 -0.62 2.94
CA SER A 155 2.26 -0.26 3.25
C SER A 155 1.22 -0.58 2.15
N GLY A 156 1.58 -1.27 1.07
CA GLY A 156 0.67 -1.55 -0.05
C GLY A 156 -0.30 -2.70 0.15
N LEU A 157 -0.04 -3.57 1.12
CA LEU A 157 -0.96 -4.57 1.63
C LEU A 157 -0.80 -4.65 3.15
N THR A 158 -1.86 -4.36 3.86
CA THR A 158 -1.99 -4.59 5.30
C THR A 158 -3.34 -5.24 5.56
N GLY A 159 -3.48 -5.97 6.65
CA GLY A 159 -4.76 -6.56 7.02
C GLY A 159 -4.71 -7.20 8.40
N GLY A 160 -5.85 -7.78 8.78
CA GLY A 160 -5.96 -8.48 10.05
C GLY A 160 -7.39 -8.65 10.51
N ARG A 161 -7.54 -9.18 11.73
CA ARG A 161 -8.86 -9.24 12.37
C ARG A 161 -9.37 -7.82 12.59
N THR A 162 -10.64 -7.60 12.32
CA THR A 162 -11.25 -6.25 12.24
C THR A 162 -10.92 -5.40 13.47
N LYS A 163 -11.04 -5.95 14.69
CA LYS A 163 -10.74 -5.22 15.92
C LYS A 163 -9.30 -4.67 15.94
N GLU A 164 -8.32 -5.53 15.73
CA GLU A 164 -6.90 -5.15 15.74
C GLU A 164 -6.54 -4.22 14.59
N TYR A 165 -7.23 -4.34 13.46
CA TYR A 165 -7.05 -3.43 12.35
C TYR A 165 -7.60 -2.03 12.66
N ILE A 166 -8.73 -1.93 13.37
CA ILE A 166 -9.25 -0.64 13.87
C ILE A 166 -8.25 0.02 14.84
N ASP A 167 -7.63 -0.75 15.75
CA ASP A 167 -6.60 -0.23 16.66
C ASP A 167 -5.41 0.34 15.86
N LEU A 168 -4.99 -0.34 14.77
CA LEU A 168 -3.97 0.16 13.84
C LEU A 168 -4.40 1.49 13.19
N LEU A 169 -5.63 1.54 12.66
CA LEU A 169 -6.15 2.76 12.03
C LEU A 169 -6.16 3.92 13.01
N GLN A 170 -6.64 3.69 14.23
CA GLN A 170 -6.73 4.71 15.27
C GLN A 170 -5.35 5.26 15.63
N GLU A 171 -4.40 4.40 16.00
CA GLU A 171 -3.08 4.83 16.45
C GLU A 171 -2.31 5.54 15.32
N CYS A 172 -2.31 5.00 14.11
CA CYS A 172 -1.63 5.64 12.97
C CYS A 172 -2.27 6.98 12.59
N ARG A 173 -3.60 7.12 12.69
CA ARG A 173 -4.30 8.39 12.49
C ARG A 173 -3.85 9.42 13.52
N GLU A 174 -3.93 9.09 14.81
CA GLU A 174 -3.55 9.98 15.91
C GLU A 174 -2.10 10.46 15.77
N GLN A 175 -1.18 9.56 15.45
CA GLN A 175 0.22 9.90 15.20
C GLN A 175 0.38 10.83 13.99
N THR A 176 -0.35 10.60 12.91
CA THR A 176 -0.33 11.47 11.74
C THR A 176 -0.86 12.87 12.08
N ASP A 177 -1.94 12.96 12.84
CA ASP A 177 -2.54 14.24 13.25
C ASP A 177 -1.58 15.06 14.14
N ILE A 178 -0.88 14.39 15.06
CA ILE A 178 0.16 15.03 15.90
C ILE A 178 1.29 15.58 15.02
N ASP A 179 1.77 14.80 14.07
CA ASP A 179 2.82 15.25 13.13
C ASP A 179 2.35 16.44 12.28
N TYR A 180 1.13 16.41 11.75
CA TYR A 180 0.55 17.54 11.02
C TYR A 180 0.45 18.81 11.89
N TYR A 181 -0.04 18.69 13.11
CA TYR A 181 -0.11 19.81 14.06
C TYR A 181 1.27 20.43 14.27
N ASN A 182 2.30 19.60 14.40
CA ASN A 182 3.70 20.01 14.60
C ASN A 182 4.42 20.41 13.30
N LYS A 183 3.71 20.44 12.14
CA LYS A 183 4.27 20.72 10.82
C LYS A 183 5.41 19.75 10.44
N VAL A 184 5.26 18.51 10.82
CA VAL A 184 6.15 17.40 10.49
C VAL A 184 5.47 16.49 9.47
N ILE A 185 6.21 16.06 8.47
CA ILE A 185 5.76 15.04 7.51
C ILE A 185 6.75 13.89 7.59
N ALA A 186 6.25 12.72 7.98
CA ALA A 186 7.06 11.50 8.05
C ALA A 186 7.65 11.13 6.69
N VAL A 187 8.89 10.64 6.65
CA VAL A 187 9.71 10.49 5.44
C VAL A 187 9.06 9.61 4.36
N TYR A 188 8.39 8.55 4.74
CA TYR A 188 7.59 7.68 3.86
C TYR A 188 6.09 7.73 4.21
N HIS A 189 5.65 8.88 4.74
CA HIS A 189 4.24 9.19 4.98
C HIS A 189 3.56 8.13 5.86
N ASP A 190 2.46 7.57 5.38
CA ASP A 190 1.70 6.52 6.03
C ASP A 190 2.51 5.25 6.35
N GLU A 191 3.48 4.88 5.49
CA GLU A 191 4.35 3.72 5.69
C GLU A 191 5.29 3.91 6.90
N SER A 192 5.74 5.15 7.17
CA SER A 192 6.54 5.45 8.36
C SER A 192 5.75 5.22 9.65
N HIS A 193 4.50 5.69 9.72
CA HIS A 193 3.62 5.46 10.86
C HIS A 193 3.27 3.98 11.04
N LEU A 194 3.02 3.26 9.93
CA LEU A 194 2.84 1.80 9.96
C LEU A 194 4.04 1.08 10.58
N ASN A 195 5.26 1.41 10.14
CA ASN A 195 6.47 0.80 10.67
C ASN A 195 6.67 1.12 12.16
N LYS A 196 6.32 2.32 12.60
CA LYS A 196 6.33 2.69 14.01
C LYS A 196 5.32 1.90 14.82
N PHE A 197 4.10 1.77 14.34
CA PHE A 197 3.05 0.98 14.97
C PHE A 197 3.46 -0.50 15.10
N LEU A 198 4.07 -1.07 14.07
CA LEU A 198 4.42 -2.50 14.03
C LEU A 198 5.76 -2.84 14.69
N LEU A 199 6.55 -1.84 15.12
CA LEU A 199 7.96 -1.98 15.54
C LEU A 199 8.19 -3.12 16.54
N ASP A 200 7.38 -3.20 17.60
CA ASP A 200 7.54 -4.18 18.68
C ASP A 200 6.34 -5.16 18.75
N ARG A 201 5.53 -5.21 17.67
CA ARG A 201 4.36 -6.08 17.59
C ARG A 201 4.67 -7.34 16.78
N LYS A 202 4.16 -8.48 17.25
CA LYS A 202 4.17 -9.70 16.45
C LYS A 202 3.04 -9.65 15.44
N ILE A 203 3.35 -9.90 14.17
CA ILE A 203 2.36 -9.94 13.07
C ILE A 203 2.69 -11.07 12.11
N LYS A 204 1.72 -11.44 11.29
CA LYS A 204 1.95 -12.30 10.11
C LYS A 204 2.71 -11.50 9.06
N VAL A 205 3.95 -11.89 8.80
CA VAL A 205 4.80 -11.24 7.80
C VAL A 205 4.60 -11.93 6.45
N LEU A 206 4.19 -11.16 5.44
CA LEU A 206 4.05 -11.64 4.07
C LEU A 206 5.28 -11.26 3.24
N SER A 207 5.71 -12.18 2.38
CA SER A 207 6.81 -11.96 1.45
C SER A 207 6.39 -11.07 0.26
N THR A 208 7.35 -10.62 -0.54
CA THR A 208 7.10 -9.85 -1.76
C THR A 208 6.34 -10.63 -2.85
N ASN A 209 6.06 -11.92 -2.68
CA ASN A 209 5.15 -12.65 -3.56
C ASN A 209 3.71 -12.15 -3.46
N TYR A 210 3.32 -11.60 -2.29
CA TYR A 210 1.99 -11.02 -2.04
C TYR A 210 1.92 -9.51 -2.35
N GLY A 211 2.97 -8.92 -2.96
CA GLY A 211 2.99 -7.53 -3.38
C GLY A 211 4.38 -7.06 -3.75
N ARG A 212 4.62 -6.82 -5.04
CA ARG A 212 5.89 -6.38 -5.57
C ARG A 212 5.70 -5.45 -6.76
N PRO A 213 6.62 -4.53 -7.04
CA PRO A 213 6.53 -3.71 -8.25
C PRO A 213 6.49 -4.57 -9.53
N GLU A 214 5.58 -4.24 -10.45
CA GLU A 214 5.44 -4.94 -11.73
C GLU A 214 6.75 -5.00 -12.53
N LYS A 215 7.59 -3.98 -12.43
CA LYS A 215 8.88 -3.90 -13.13
C LYS A 215 9.96 -4.85 -12.59
N TRP A 216 9.78 -5.42 -11.41
CA TRP A 216 10.73 -6.39 -10.89
C TRP A 216 10.53 -7.73 -11.56
N LYS A 217 11.63 -8.52 -11.71
CA LYS A 217 11.53 -9.89 -12.20
C LYS A 217 10.53 -10.65 -11.34
N LYS A 218 9.51 -11.21 -11.98
CA LYS A 218 8.48 -12.00 -11.29
C LYS A 218 9.04 -13.38 -10.98
N PRO A 219 9.01 -13.85 -9.73
CA PRO A 219 9.15 -15.27 -9.46
C PRO A 219 7.89 -16.00 -9.94
N GLU A 220 8.00 -17.30 -10.20
CA GLU A 220 6.86 -18.14 -10.62
C GLU A 220 5.70 -18.12 -9.60
N CYS A 221 6.03 -17.94 -8.32
CA CYS A 221 5.06 -17.88 -7.22
C CYS A 221 4.50 -16.48 -6.91
N ALA A 222 4.68 -15.48 -7.78
CA ALA A 222 4.13 -14.13 -7.56
C ALA A 222 2.61 -14.15 -7.63
N LYS A 223 1.95 -13.83 -6.51
CA LYS A 223 0.50 -13.86 -6.34
C LYS A 223 -0.16 -12.50 -6.60
N MET A 224 0.54 -11.40 -6.30
CA MET A 224 0.06 -10.05 -6.50
C MET A 224 1.20 -9.11 -6.89
N ILE A 225 0.90 -8.12 -7.73
CA ILE A 225 1.84 -7.05 -8.11
C ILE A 225 1.23 -5.67 -7.86
N PHE A 226 2.12 -4.68 -7.74
CA PHE A 226 1.79 -3.26 -7.85
C PHE A 226 2.10 -2.82 -9.28
N ARG A 227 1.07 -2.54 -10.07
CA ARG A 227 1.18 -2.12 -11.48
C ARG A 227 2.07 -0.89 -11.60
N ASP A 228 2.84 -0.82 -12.67
CA ASP A 228 3.68 0.34 -12.94
C ASP A 228 2.84 1.54 -13.38
N LYS A 229 2.68 2.49 -12.47
CA LYS A 229 1.92 3.73 -12.70
C LYS A 229 2.47 4.53 -13.87
N TYR A 230 3.77 4.43 -14.18
CA TYR A 230 4.37 5.12 -15.31
C TYR A 230 3.89 4.55 -16.66
N LYS A 231 3.66 3.24 -16.76
CA LYS A 231 3.09 2.62 -17.95
C LYS A 231 1.69 3.14 -18.27
N ILE A 232 0.92 3.53 -17.23
CA ILE A 232 -0.48 3.96 -17.38
C ILE A 232 -0.58 5.48 -17.53
N PHE A 233 0.15 6.25 -16.73
CA PHE A 233 0.04 7.71 -16.68
C PHE A 233 1.19 8.44 -17.39
N GLY A 234 2.23 7.74 -17.84
CA GLY A 234 3.42 8.37 -18.40
C GLY A 234 4.04 9.41 -17.45
N ASP A 235 4.49 10.53 -18.01
CA ASP A 235 5.10 11.62 -17.23
C ASP A 235 4.10 12.33 -16.29
N GLU A 236 2.82 12.12 -16.46
CA GLU A 236 1.78 12.72 -15.61
C GLU A 236 1.87 12.26 -14.16
N ILE A 237 2.38 11.04 -13.92
CA ILE A 237 2.60 10.53 -12.56
C ILE A 237 3.51 11.45 -11.73
N TYR A 238 4.46 12.16 -12.37
CA TYR A 238 5.33 13.10 -11.66
C TYR A 238 4.56 14.35 -11.25
N LYS A 239 3.64 14.85 -12.10
CA LYS A 239 2.77 15.98 -11.78
C LYS A 239 1.83 15.63 -10.63
N MET A 240 1.20 14.45 -10.68
CA MET A 240 0.32 13.94 -9.63
C MET A 240 1.02 13.83 -8.26
N LYS A 241 2.35 13.63 -8.24
CA LYS A 241 3.16 13.56 -7.03
C LYS A 241 3.86 14.87 -6.68
N GLY A 242 3.49 15.98 -7.31
CA GLY A 242 4.17 17.27 -7.10
C GLY A 242 5.66 17.26 -7.45
N ARG A 243 6.11 16.30 -8.23
CA ARG A 243 7.53 16.12 -8.59
C ARG A 243 7.75 16.61 -10.02
N ARG A 244 8.83 17.37 -10.25
CA ARG A 244 9.31 17.64 -11.60
C ARG A 244 10.10 16.42 -12.08
N ARG A 245 9.90 16.01 -13.36
CA ARG A 245 10.79 15.02 -14.00
C ARG A 245 12.22 15.52 -13.88
N LYS A 246 13.12 14.77 -13.26
CA LYS A 246 14.56 15.08 -13.33
C LYS A 246 14.96 14.93 -14.80
N LYS A 247 15.11 16.02 -15.54
CA LYS A 247 15.80 15.99 -16.83
C LYS A 247 17.19 15.43 -16.54
N LEU A 248 17.56 14.35 -17.24
CA LEU A 248 18.96 13.88 -17.23
C LEU A 248 19.83 15.12 -17.55
N SER A 249 20.70 15.51 -16.62
CA SER A 249 21.57 16.64 -16.86
C SER A 249 22.42 16.32 -18.11
N ALA A 250 22.71 17.32 -18.92
CA ALA A 250 23.55 17.14 -20.11
C ALA A 250 24.86 16.38 -19.78
N SER A 251 25.38 16.54 -18.56
CA SER A 251 26.57 15.82 -18.09
C SER A 251 26.39 14.31 -17.99
N VAL A 252 25.18 13.80 -17.67
CA VAL A 252 24.89 12.36 -17.65
C VAL A 252 24.75 11.83 -19.07
N PHE A 253 24.17 12.63 -19.98
CA PHE A 253 24.08 12.29 -21.41
C PHE A 253 25.49 12.21 -22.03
N TYR A 254 26.38 13.15 -21.72
CA TYR A 254 27.78 13.12 -22.15
C TYR A 254 28.55 11.93 -21.59
N ARG A 255 28.33 11.54 -20.33
CA ARG A 255 28.96 10.35 -19.74
C ARG A 255 28.49 9.07 -20.39
N ILE A 256 27.20 8.91 -20.69
CA ILE A 256 26.65 7.74 -21.37
C ILE A 256 27.17 7.69 -22.80
N ALA A 257 27.18 8.81 -23.53
CA ALA A 257 27.72 8.90 -24.89
C ALA A 257 29.23 8.62 -24.95
N TYR A 258 29.98 9.06 -23.94
CA TYR A 258 31.41 8.79 -23.80
C TYR A 258 31.68 7.30 -23.51
N LEU A 259 30.92 6.65 -22.63
CA LEU A 259 31.03 5.22 -22.36
C LEU A 259 30.64 4.35 -23.57
N ILE A 260 29.67 4.79 -24.37
CA ILE A 260 29.30 4.14 -25.63
C ILE A 260 30.45 4.28 -26.65
N LYS A 261 31.06 5.47 -26.79
CA LYS A 261 32.19 5.69 -27.69
C LYS A 261 33.41 4.82 -27.32
N ILE A 262 33.73 4.65 -26.05
CA ILE A 262 34.83 3.79 -25.59
C ILE A 262 34.56 2.32 -25.98
N LYS A 263 33.31 1.84 -25.87
CA LYS A 263 32.93 0.46 -26.22
C LYS A 263 33.06 0.15 -27.72
N PHE A 264 33.04 1.15 -28.59
CA PHE A 264 33.14 0.99 -30.06
C PHE A 264 34.53 1.24 -30.63
N HIS A 265 35.51 1.67 -29.79
CA HIS A 265 36.89 1.88 -30.22
C HIS A 265 37.86 0.77 -29.77
N PHE A 266 37.35 -0.27 -29.11
CA PHE A 266 38.09 -1.47 -28.73
C PHE A 266 37.47 -2.74 -29.40
N LYS A 267 37.17 -2.63 -30.70
CA LYS A 267 36.97 -3.80 -31.57
C LYS A 267 37.86 -3.65 -32.76
#